data_2bedeb231878128f138f2ea632260a8c
#
_entry.id   2bedeb231878128f138f2ea632260a8c
#
_cell.length_a   1.000
_cell.length_b   1.000
_cell.length_c   1.000
_cell.angle_alpha   90.00
_cell.angle_beta   90.00
_cell.angle_gamma   90.00
#
_symmetry.space_group_name_H-M   'P 1'
#
loop_
_entity.id
_entity.type
_entity.pdbx_description
1 polymer ?
#
loop_
_entity_poly.entity_id
_entity_poly.type
_entity_poly.pdbx_seq_one_letter_code
_entity_poly.pdbx_strand_id
1 'polypeptide(L)'
;MKGSSGRLTLYIIIAMVLGIGVGYVIHLQSSPETIKSFSTNIKLLTTIFLRLVQMVIAPLVFTTLVVGIAKLGDLKAVGRVGGKAMVWFVSASLTSLLLGMLLVNFFQPGKAIELGNADLDSAKDLIGKTQQFSVVQFIEHVFPKSLIEAMAHNEILQLVVFSIFFGVATAALGDKGKVIVKALDAVAHIILKMVGYVMNF
;
A
#
# COMPACT_ATOMS: atom_id res chain seq x y z
N MET A 1 12.60 3.39 24.84
CA MET A 1 11.54 2.43 24.47
C MET A 1 12.14 1.23 23.72
N LYS A 2 12.97 0.43 24.40
CA LYS A 2 13.78 -0.66 23.75
C LYS A 2 13.30 -2.09 24.05
N GLY A 3 12.10 -2.30 24.60
CA GLY A 3 11.62 -3.63 25.01
C GLY A 3 10.33 -4.15 24.38
N SER A 4 9.63 -3.35 23.57
CA SER A 4 8.29 -3.69 23.06
C SER A 4 8.30 -4.42 21.71
N SER A 5 9.28 -4.15 20.84
CA SER A 5 9.27 -4.68 19.46
C SER A 5 9.38 -6.21 19.39
N GLY A 6 10.23 -6.81 20.22
CA GLY A 6 10.39 -8.28 20.22
C GLY A 6 9.17 -9.04 20.77
N ARG A 7 8.47 -8.45 21.74
CA ARG A 7 7.22 -9.06 22.28
C ARG A 7 6.09 -9.00 21.27
N LEU A 8 5.96 -7.91 20.54
CA LEU A 8 4.94 -7.75 19.51
C LEU A 8 5.14 -8.76 18.38
N THR A 9 6.37 -8.92 17.90
CA THR A 9 6.71 -9.94 16.89
C THR A 9 6.40 -11.34 17.39
N LEU A 10 6.71 -11.65 18.67
CA LEU A 10 6.39 -12.94 19.28
C LEU A 10 4.87 -13.19 19.32
N TYR A 11 4.07 -12.18 19.71
CA TYR A 11 2.61 -12.32 19.72
C TYR A 11 2.04 -12.56 18.33
N ILE A 12 2.57 -11.90 17.29
CA ILE A 12 2.15 -12.13 15.90
C ILE A 12 2.45 -13.57 15.47
N ILE A 13 3.64 -14.09 15.77
CA ILE A 13 4.00 -15.47 15.44
C ILE A 13 3.10 -16.46 16.18
N ILE A 14 2.87 -16.25 17.47
CA ILE A 14 1.96 -17.10 18.26
C ILE A 14 0.55 -17.07 17.69
N ALA A 15 0.02 -15.88 17.38
CA ALA A 15 -1.31 -15.73 16.80
C ALA A 15 -1.42 -16.42 15.43
N MET A 16 -0.38 -16.34 14.61
CA MET A 16 -0.33 -17.03 13.32
C MET A 16 -0.35 -18.56 13.48
N VAL A 17 0.46 -19.11 14.39
CA VAL A 17 0.49 -20.56 14.66
C VAL A 17 -0.86 -21.03 15.23
N LEU A 18 -1.44 -20.28 16.16
CA LEU A 18 -2.77 -20.58 16.71
C LEU A 18 -3.86 -20.51 15.64
N GLY A 19 -3.81 -19.51 14.75
CA GLY A 19 -4.75 -19.39 13.64
C GLY A 19 -4.70 -20.57 12.68
N ILE A 20 -3.49 -21.03 12.33
CA ILE A 20 -3.30 -22.24 11.51
C ILE A 20 -3.85 -23.47 12.24
N GLY A 21 -3.55 -23.64 13.53
CA GLY A 21 -4.02 -24.77 14.33
C GLY A 21 -5.53 -24.83 14.42
N VAL A 22 -6.18 -23.70 14.74
CA VAL A 22 -7.65 -23.59 14.81
C VAL A 22 -8.28 -23.85 13.46
N GLY A 23 -7.74 -23.26 12.39
CA GLY A 23 -8.23 -23.48 11.02
C GLY A 23 -8.13 -24.96 10.60
N TYR A 24 -7.04 -25.61 10.93
CA TYR A 24 -6.85 -27.05 10.64
C TYR A 24 -7.84 -27.93 11.40
N VAL A 25 -8.04 -27.70 12.69
CA VAL A 25 -9.02 -28.45 13.51
C VAL A 25 -10.44 -28.29 12.96
N ILE A 26 -10.84 -27.06 12.64
CA ILE A 26 -12.17 -26.77 12.07
C ILE A 26 -12.31 -27.44 10.70
N HIS A 27 -11.28 -27.44 9.88
CA HIS A 27 -11.29 -28.10 8.59
C HIS A 27 -11.50 -29.63 8.69
N LEU A 28 -10.92 -30.28 9.71
CA LEU A 28 -11.04 -31.73 9.90
C LEU A 28 -12.33 -32.18 10.57
N GLN A 29 -12.90 -31.36 11.47
CA GLN A 29 -13.99 -31.80 12.36
C GLN A 29 -15.34 -31.16 12.05
N SER A 30 -15.42 -30.19 11.15
CA SER A 30 -16.63 -29.43 10.92
C SER A 30 -17.27 -29.72 9.57
N SER A 31 -18.60 -29.55 9.48
CA SER A 31 -19.32 -29.64 8.22
C SER A 31 -18.94 -28.49 7.28
N PRO A 32 -19.10 -28.66 5.93
CA PRO A 32 -18.82 -27.62 4.96
C PRO A 32 -19.53 -26.28 5.23
N GLU A 33 -20.74 -26.34 5.77
CA GLU A 33 -21.51 -25.14 6.14
C GLU A 33 -20.90 -24.39 7.32
N THR A 34 -20.44 -25.12 8.35
CA THR A 34 -19.77 -24.53 9.51
C THR A 34 -18.45 -23.90 9.11
N ILE A 35 -17.67 -24.54 8.25
CA ILE A 35 -16.41 -24.01 7.72
C ILE A 35 -16.68 -22.71 6.97
N LYS A 36 -17.71 -22.67 6.12
CA LYS A 36 -18.09 -21.47 5.35
C LYS A 36 -18.51 -20.32 6.26
N SER A 37 -19.35 -20.60 7.27
CA SER A 37 -19.79 -19.58 8.24
C SER A 37 -18.63 -19.04 9.06
N PHE A 38 -17.75 -19.90 9.56
CA PHE A 38 -16.56 -19.51 10.30
C PHE A 38 -15.61 -18.65 9.45
N SER A 39 -15.34 -19.09 8.21
CA SER A 39 -14.52 -18.34 7.26
C SER A 39 -15.09 -16.95 6.96
N THR A 40 -16.42 -16.84 6.80
CA THR A 40 -17.11 -15.57 6.56
C THR A 40 -16.98 -14.61 7.74
N ASN A 41 -17.14 -15.11 8.97
CA ASN A 41 -17.03 -14.29 10.18
C ASN A 41 -15.59 -13.79 10.42
N ILE A 42 -14.59 -14.64 10.20
CA ILE A 42 -13.17 -14.23 10.31
C ILE A 42 -12.80 -13.25 9.20
N LYS A 43 -13.31 -13.47 7.98
CA LYS A 43 -13.11 -12.56 6.87
C LYS A 43 -13.68 -11.17 7.16
N LEU A 44 -14.80 -11.09 7.88
CA LEU A 44 -15.37 -9.81 8.32
C LEU A 44 -14.41 -9.05 9.23
N LEU A 45 -13.84 -9.72 10.24
CA LEU A 45 -12.87 -9.12 11.15
C LEU A 45 -11.62 -8.63 10.41
N THR A 46 -11.07 -9.44 9.50
CA THR A 46 -9.95 -9.06 8.65
C THR A 46 -10.29 -7.86 7.76
N THR A 47 -11.50 -7.83 7.20
CA THR A 47 -11.96 -6.72 6.35
C THR A 47 -12.07 -5.42 7.15
N ILE A 48 -12.60 -5.48 8.38
CA ILE A 48 -12.67 -4.32 9.28
C ILE A 48 -11.27 -3.79 9.57
N PHE A 49 -10.34 -4.67 9.96
CA PHE A 49 -8.96 -4.28 10.22
C PHE A 49 -8.30 -3.62 9.00
N LEU A 50 -8.42 -4.23 7.82
CA LEU A 50 -7.87 -3.66 6.58
C LEU A 50 -8.49 -2.29 6.24
N ARG A 51 -9.79 -2.11 6.45
CA ARG A 51 -10.45 -0.80 6.26
C ARG A 51 -9.95 0.25 7.23
N LEU A 52 -9.72 -0.10 8.50
CA LEU A 52 -9.13 0.79 9.50
C LEU A 52 -7.72 1.23 9.10
N VAL A 53 -6.89 0.31 8.59
CA VAL A 53 -5.56 0.64 8.07
C VAL A 53 -5.67 1.54 6.84
N GLN A 54 -6.51 1.19 5.87
CA GLN A 54 -6.69 1.97 4.64
C GLN A 54 -7.18 3.40 4.90
N MET A 55 -8.02 3.60 5.91
CA MET A 55 -8.57 4.92 6.27
C MET A 55 -7.48 5.95 6.60
N VAL A 56 -6.36 5.52 7.16
CA VAL A 56 -5.29 6.44 7.60
C VAL A 56 -4.21 6.67 6.53
N ILE A 57 -4.14 5.84 5.48
CA ILE A 57 -3.07 5.89 4.47
C ILE A 57 -3.13 7.19 3.67
N ALA A 58 -4.26 7.49 3.05
CA ALA A 58 -4.36 8.64 2.15
C ALA A 58 -4.09 9.99 2.86
N PRO A 59 -4.70 10.30 4.03
CA PRO A 59 -4.40 11.52 4.77
C PRO A 59 -2.95 11.58 5.27
N LEU A 60 -2.37 10.44 5.68
CA LEU A 60 -0.98 10.39 6.15
C LEU A 60 -0.01 10.69 5.00
N VAL A 61 -0.19 10.05 3.85
CA VAL A 61 0.65 10.26 2.66
C VAL A 61 0.57 11.73 2.23
N PHE A 62 -0.62 12.31 2.13
CA PHE A 62 -0.79 13.71 1.77
C PHE A 62 -0.05 14.64 2.73
N THR A 63 -0.34 14.55 4.03
CA THR A 63 0.21 15.48 5.02
C THR A 63 1.73 15.37 5.13
N THR A 64 2.27 14.14 5.15
CA THR A 64 3.71 13.93 5.27
C THR A 64 4.47 14.37 4.02
N LEU A 65 3.95 14.10 2.82
CA LEU A 65 4.57 14.55 1.58
C LEU A 65 4.56 16.08 1.45
N VAL A 66 3.41 16.72 1.69
CA VAL A 66 3.34 18.19 1.62
C VAL A 66 4.30 18.83 2.60
N VAL A 67 4.30 18.37 3.85
CA VAL A 67 5.23 18.88 4.88
C VAL A 67 6.68 18.64 4.51
N GLY A 68 7.01 17.44 4.03
CA GLY A 68 8.36 17.09 3.60
C GLY A 68 8.86 17.97 2.45
N ILE A 69 8.04 18.16 1.42
CA ILE A 69 8.38 18.97 0.24
C ILE A 69 8.48 20.45 0.62
N ALA A 70 7.52 20.97 1.39
CA ALA A 70 7.52 22.37 1.80
C ALA A 70 8.71 22.73 2.71
N LYS A 71 9.17 21.79 3.55
CA LYS A 71 10.37 21.98 4.41
C LYS A 71 11.68 21.98 3.61
N LEU A 72 11.73 21.41 2.40
CA LEU A 72 12.93 21.49 1.54
C LEU A 72 13.16 22.90 1.00
N GLY A 73 12.15 23.73 0.90
CA GLY A 73 12.22 25.17 0.61
C GLY A 73 12.75 25.55 -0.77
N ASP A 74 13.32 24.62 -1.55
CA ASP A 74 13.91 24.87 -2.86
C ASP A 74 13.44 23.84 -3.88
N LEU A 75 12.83 24.31 -4.97
CA LEU A 75 12.38 23.51 -6.12
C LEU A 75 13.50 22.67 -6.75
N LYS A 76 14.74 23.20 -6.77
CA LYS A 76 15.90 22.46 -7.29
C LYS A 76 16.26 21.28 -6.39
N ALA A 77 16.12 21.45 -5.08
CA ALA A 77 16.33 20.37 -4.11
C ALA A 77 15.27 19.27 -4.26
N VAL A 78 13.99 19.64 -4.41
CA VAL A 78 12.89 18.69 -4.68
C VAL A 78 13.14 17.91 -5.96
N GLY A 79 13.48 18.59 -7.07
CA GLY A 79 13.78 17.95 -8.35
C GLY A 79 14.98 17.01 -8.28
N ARG A 80 16.05 17.40 -7.57
CA ARG A 80 17.25 16.56 -7.40
C ARG A 80 16.98 15.31 -6.57
N VAL A 81 16.25 15.44 -5.47
CA VAL A 81 15.89 14.31 -4.61
C VAL A 81 14.92 13.38 -5.34
N GLY A 82 13.89 13.95 -5.98
CA GLY A 82 12.92 13.19 -6.78
C GLY A 82 13.57 12.45 -7.94
N GLY A 83 14.45 13.10 -8.69
CA GLY A 83 15.20 12.48 -9.79
C GLY A 83 16.09 11.31 -9.32
N LYS A 84 16.83 11.49 -8.22
CA LYS A 84 17.64 10.39 -7.63
C LYS A 84 16.76 9.24 -7.15
N ALA A 85 15.62 9.53 -6.51
CA ALA A 85 14.67 8.50 -6.08
C ALA A 85 14.11 7.72 -7.28
N MET A 86 13.73 8.42 -8.36
CA MET A 86 13.23 7.77 -9.58
C MET A 86 14.27 6.83 -10.20
N VAL A 87 15.51 7.28 -10.37
CA VAL A 87 16.60 6.44 -10.89
C VAL A 87 16.79 5.20 -10.00
N TRP A 88 16.75 5.38 -8.69
CA TRP A 88 16.87 4.28 -7.73
C TRP A 88 15.72 3.29 -7.84
N PHE A 89 14.46 3.78 -7.88
CA PHE A 89 13.29 2.91 -8.01
C PHE A 89 13.27 2.14 -9.34
N VAL A 90 13.58 2.80 -10.45
CA VAL A 90 13.63 2.15 -11.76
C VAL A 90 14.72 1.08 -11.79
N SER A 91 15.92 1.39 -11.30
CA SER A 91 17.01 0.40 -11.26
C SER A 91 16.70 -0.78 -10.33
N ALA A 92 16.11 -0.52 -9.15
CA ALA A 92 15.70 -1.57 -8.23
C ALA A 92 14.60 -2.46 -8.83
N SER A 93 13.61 -1.85 -9.52
CA SER A 93 12.54 -2.58 -10.18
C SER A 93 13.08 -3.48 -11.31
N LEU A 94 13.97 -2.96 -12.16
CA LEU A 94 14.59 -3.74 -13.23
C LEU A 94 15.42 -4.90 -12.67
N THR A 95 16.20 -4.65 -11.62
CA THR A 95 16.98 -5.69 -10.95
C THR A 95 16.09 -6.76 -10.35
N SER A 96 15.00 -6.37 -9.68
CA SER A 96 14.02 -7.32 -9.12
C SER A 96 13.33 -8.16 -10.18
N LEU A 97 12.92 -7.55 -11.30
CA LEU A 97 12.32 -8.27 -12.43
C LEU A 97 13.29 -9.28 -13.07
N LEU A 98 14.53 -8.87 -13.31
CA LEU A 98 15.57 -9.77 -13.86
C LEU A 98 15.83 -10.93 -12.90
N LEU A 99 15.95 -10.65 -11.61
CA LEU A 99 16.20 -11.67 -10.60
C LEU A 99 15.01 -12.63 -10.47
N GLY A 100 13.77 -12.11 -10.49
CA GLY A 100 12.56 -12.93 -10.52
C GLY A 100 12.49 -13.84 -11.75
N MET A 101 12.81 -13.31 -12.94
CA MET A 101 12.85 -14.08 -14.18
C MET A 101 13.93 -15.18 -14.15
N LEU A 102 15.12 -14.88 -13.62
CA LEU A 102 16.18 -15.86 -13.45
C LEU A 102 15.77 -16.99 -12.49
N LEU A 103 15.16 -16.64 -11.33
CA LEU A 103 14.70 -17.62 -10.36
C LEU A 103 13.59 -18.52 -10.92
N VAL A 104 12.61 -17.94 -11.61
CA VAL A 104 11.53 -18.73 -12.24
C VAL A 104 12.08 -19.66 -13.32
N ASN A 105 13.02 -19.21 -14.14
CA ASN A 105 13.66 -20.06 -15.14
C ASN A 105 14.53 -21.17 -14.52
N PHE A 106 15.17 -20.89 -13.40
CA PHE A 106 16.04 -21.86 -12.72
C PHE A 106 15.23 -22.90 -11.96
N PHE A 107 14.28 -22.49 -11.13
CA PHE A 107 13.48 -23.40 -10.29
C PHE A 107 12.29 -24.02 -11.01
N GLN A 108 11.81 -23.43 -12.10
CA GLN A 108 10.67 -23.88 -12.90
C GLN A 108 9.48 -24.41 -12.05
N PRO A 109 8.96 -23.64 -11.09
CA PRO A 109 7.96 -24.10 -10.12
C PRO A 109 6.68 -24.60 -10.77
N GLY A 110 6.39 -24.19 -12.01
CA GLY A 110 5.20 -24.59 -12.76
C GLY A 110 5.29 -25.96 -13.43
N LYS A 111 6.48 -26.60 -13.52
CA LYS A 111 6.62 -27.90 -14.21
C LYS A 111 5.93 -29.06 -13.49
N ALA A 112 5.74 -28.97 -12.18
CA ALA A 112 5.08 -30.00 -11.36
C ALA A 112 3.56 -29.83 -11.27
N ILE A 113 3.00 -28.75 -11.82
CA ILE A 113 1.56 -28.51 -11.81
C ILE A 113 1.00 -29.05 -13.11
N GLU A 114 0.41 -30.26 -13.08
CA GLU A 114 -0.50 -30.69 -14.14
C GLU A 114 -1.68 -29.72 -14.14
N LEU A 115 -1.74 -28.87 -15.16
CA LEU A 115 -2.87 -27.99 -15.44
C LEU A 115 -4.05 -28.84 -15.94
N GLY A 116 -4.56 -29.72 -15.07
CA GLY A 116 -5.85 -30.35 -15.28
C GLY A 116 -6.92 -29.26 -15.16
N ASN A 117 -7.47 -28.84 -16.29
CA ASN A 117 -8.58 -27.87 -16.35
C ASN A 117 -8.30 -26.55 -15.56
N ALA A 118 -7.09 -26.01 -15.68
CA ALA A 118 -6.83 -24.66 -15.22
C ALA A 118 -7.83 -23.75 -15.89
N ASP A 119 -8.50 -22.96 -15.06
CA ASP A 119 -9.58 -22.07 -15.43
C ASP A 119 -9.08 -21.07 -16.52
N LEU A 120 -9.19 -21.52 -17.79
CA LEU A 120 -8.79 -20.73 -18.96
C LEU A 120 -9.52 -19.37 -18.97
N ASP A 121 -10.68 -19.29 -18.29
CA ASP A 121 -11.43 -18.07 -18.17
C ASP A 121 -10.75 -17.08 -17.22
N SER A 122 -10.15 -17.53 -16.12
CA SER A 122 -9.32 -16.68 -15.26
C SER A 122 -8.07 -16.16 -15.96
N ALA A 123 -7.46 -16.96 -16.83
CA ALA A 123 -6.32 -16.53 -17.65
C ALA A 123 -6.74 -15.53 -18.74
N LYS A 124 -7.90 -15.71 -19.37
CA LYS A 124 -8.47 -14.78 -20.35
C LYS A 124 -8.80 -13.42 -19.73
N ASP A 125 -9.32 -13.40 -18.51
CA ASP A 125 -9.59 -12.17 -17.74
C ASP A 125 -8.31 -11.37 -17.47
N LEU A 126 -7.21 -12.04 -17.16
CA LEU A 126 -5.91 -11.40 -16.97
C LEU A 126 -5.35 -10.84 -18.29
N ILE A 127 -5.45 -11.60 -19.39
CA ILE A 127 -5.03 -11.16 -20.72
C ILE A 127 -5.90 -9.99 -21.20
N GLY A 128 -7.20 -10.02 -20.97
CA GLY A 128 -8.11 -8.92 -21.30
C GLY A 128 -7.79 -7.63 -20.56
N LYS A 129 -7.41 -7.72 -19.29
CA LYS A 129 -6.99 -6.56 -18.49
C LYS A 129 -5.64 -5.97 -18.96
N THR A 130 -4.71 -6.80 -19.39
CA THR A 130 -3.39 -6.33 -19.90
C THR A 130 -3.51 -5.69 -21.29
N GLN A 131 -4.42 -6.15 -22.15
CA GLN A 131 -4.66 -5.56 -23.47
C GLN A 131 -5.33 -4.17 -23.41
N GLN A 132 -6.01 -3.85 -22.30
CA GLN A 132 -6.63 -2.54 -22.08
C GLN A 132 -5.65 -1.50 -21.50
N PHE A 133 -4.40 -1.86 -21.23
CA PHE A 133 -3.42 -0.95 -20.67
C PHE A 133 -2.88 0.00 -21.76
N SER A 134 -3.55 1.12 -21.95
CA SER A 134 -3.10 2.19 -22.82
C SER A 134 -2.19 3.16 -22.07
N VAL A 135 -1.08 3.58 -22.68
CA VAL A 135 -0.21 4.63 -22.14
C VAL A 135 -0.99 5.92 -21.87
N VAL A 136 -1.98 6.22 -22.72
CA VAL A 136 -2.87 7.39 -22.54
C VAL A 136 -3.67 7.25 -21.25
N GLN A 137 -4.32 6.11 -21.02
CA GLN A 137 -5.06 5.85 -19.77
C GLN A 137 -4.17 5.89 -18.55
N PHE A 138 -2.92 5.39 -18.66
CA PHE A 138 -1.96 5.50 -17.55
C PHE A 138 -1.66 6.97 -17.21
N ILE A 139 -1.39 7.81 -18.23
CA ILE A 139 -1.14 9.24 -18.01
C ILE A 139 -2.37 9.94 -17.41
N GLU A 140 -3.57 9.62 -17.89
CA GLU A 140 -4.82 10.14 -17.31
C GLU A 140 -4.99 9.72 -15.84
N HIS A 141 -4.64 8.49 -15.50
CA HIS A 141 -4.68 8.00 -14.11
C HIS A 141 -3.61 8.60 -13.19
N VAL A 142 -2.53 9.16 -13.72
CA VAL A 142 -1.49 9.82 -12.92
C VAL A 142 -1.98 11.15 -12.36
N PHE A 143 -2.81 11.88 -13.13
CA PHE A 143 -3.30 13.20 -12.73
C PHE A 143 -4.69 13.11 -12.08
N PRO A 144 -4.83 13.57 -10.83
CA PRO A 144 -6.13 13.51 -10.14
C PRO A 144 -7.12 14.50 -10.74
N LYS A 145 -8.37 14.06 -10.89
CA LYS A 145 -9.49 14.98 -11.19
C LYS A 145 -9.84 15.83 -9.96
N SER A 146 -9.69 15.25 -8.77
CA SER A 146 -9.94 15.90 -7.49
C SER A 146 -9.10 15.26 -6.39
N LEU A 147 -8.57 16.08 -5.46
CA LEU A 147 -7.89 15.59 -4.26
C LEU A 147 -8.79 14.69 -3.43
N ILE A 148 -10.05 15.09 -3.25
CA ILE A 148 -11.00 14.37 -2.40
C ILE A 148 -11.34 13.00 -3.00
N GLU A 149 -11.52 12.93 -4.31
CA GLU A 149 -11.75 11.67 -5.04
C GLU A 149 -10.57 10.72 -4.89
N ALA A 150 -9.34 11.23 -5.11
CA ALA A 150 -8.11 10.44 -4.93
C ALA A 150 -7.97 9.91 -3.49
N MET A 151 -8.33 10.71 -2.48
CA MET A 151 -8.35 10.27 -1.09
C MET A 151 -9.43 9.23 -0.80
N ALA A 152 -10.64 9.40 -1.35
CA ALA A 152 -11.77 8.49 -1.13
C ALA A 152 -11.53 7.10 -1.73
N HIS A 153 -10.85 7.03 -2.86
CA HIS A 153 -10.51 5.78 -3.55
C HIS A 153 -9.13 5.22 -3.19
N ASN A 154 -8.36 5.90 -2.31
CA ASN A 154 -6.97 5.56 -1.98
C ASN A 154 -6.06 5.47 -3.23
N GLU A 155 -6.26 6.37 -4.19
CA GLU A 155 -5.43 6.49 -5.40
C GLU A 155 -4.08 7.16 -5.07
N ILE A 156 -3.16 6.37 -4.49
CA ILE A 156 -1.92 6.89 -3.90
C ILE A 156 -1.07 7.66 -4.93
N LEU A 157 -0.99 7.17 -6.18
CA LEU A 157 -0.22 7.84 -7.23
C LEU A 157 -0.73 9.26 -7.51
N GLN A 158 -2.04 9.40 -7.65
CA GLN A 158 -2.70 10.70 -7.86
C GLN A 158 -2.48 11.63 -6.66
N LEU A 159 -2.58 11.05 -5.46
CA LEU A 159 -2.37 11.78 -4.21
C LEU A 159 -0.93 12.31 -4.10
N VAL A 160 0.06 11.50 -4.49
CA VAL A 160 1.49 11.90 -4.53
C VAL A 160 1.68 13.06 -5.49
N VAL A 161 1.14 12.98 -6.71
CA VAL A 161 1.25 14.05 -7.71
C VAL A 161 0.65 15.35 -7.18
N PHE A 162 -0.58 15.30 -6.64
CA PHE A 162 -1.19 16.48 -6.03
C PHE A 162 -0.36 17.04 -4.88
N SER A 163 0.16 16.17 -4.00
CA SER A 163 0.97 16.57 -2.84
C SER A 163 2.27 17.27 -3.26
N ILE A 164 2.87 16.86 -4.38
CA ILE A 164 4.07 17.53 -4.93
C ILE A 164 3.71 18.95 -5.36
N PHE A 165 2.65 19.14 -6.15
CA PHE A 165 2.22 20.47 -6.59
C PHE A 165 1.86 21.35 -5.40
N PHE A 166 1.08 20.83 -4.46
CA PHE A 166 0.64 21.57 -3.28
C PHE A 166 1.83 21.93 -2.37
N GLY A 167 2.74 21.00 -2.13
CA GLY A 167 3.93 21.22 -1.31
C GLY A 167 4.88 22.25 -1.90
N VAL A 168 5.08 22.19 -3.23
CA VAL A 168 5.89 23.17 -3.96
C VAL A 168 5.25 24.58 -3.91
N ALA A 169 3.95 24.68 -4.16
CA ALA A 169 3.22 25.94 -4.06
C ALA A 169 3.28 26.51 -2.64
N THR A 170 3.15 25.65 -1.62
CA THR A 170 3.25 26.04 -0.21
C THR A 170 4.66 26.56 0.12
N ALA A 171 5.72 25.91 -0.40
CA ALA A 171 7.10 26.38 -0.23
C ALA A 171 7.30 27.76 -0.88
N ALA A 172 6.73 27.99 -2.06
CA ALA A 172 6.85 29.26 -2.79
C ALA A 172 6.17 30.44 -2.06
N LEU A 173 5.19 30.19 -1.20
CA LEU A 173 4.52 31.23 -0.38
C LEU A 173 5.37 31.76 0.79
N GLY A 174 6.53 31.17 1.04
CA GLY A 174 7.44 31.61 2.10
C GLY A 174 6.76 31.61 3.49
N ASP A 175 6.78 32.74 4.19
CA ASP A 175 6.23 32.84 5.56
C ASP A 175 4.75 32.53 5.67
N LYS A 176 3.96 32.87 4.66
CA LYS A 176 2.52 32.54 4.60
C LYS A 176 2.30 31.02 4.52
N GLY A 177 3.18 30.31 3.81
CA GLY A 177 3.17 28.85 3.70
C GLY A 177 3.49 28.13 5.01
N LYS A 178 4.31 28.74 5.90
CA LYS A 178 4.69 28.13 7.18
C LYS A 178 3.50 27.79 8.08
N VAL A 179 2.42 28.56 8.03
CA VAL A 179 1.20 28.28 8.80
C VAL A 179 0.56 26.97 8.33
N ILE A 180 0.46 26.78 7.03
CA ILE A 180 -0.08 25.54 6.41
C ILE A 180 0.80 24.34 6.76
N VAL A 181 2.13 24.50 6.67
CA VAL A 181 3.08 23.43 7.02
C VAL A 181 2.92 23.00 8.47
N LYS A 182 2.81 23.95 9.42
CA LYS A 182 2.57 23.65 10.85
C LYS A 182 1.25 22.93 11.08
N ALA A 183 0.18 23.38 10.41
CA ALA A 183 -1.14 22.74 10.50
C ALA A 183 -1.12 21.31 9.99
N LEU A 184 -0.55 21.06 8.81
CA LEU A 184 -0.44 19.73 8.22
C LEU A 184 0.51 18.83 9.02
N ASP A 185 1.58 19.36 9.58
CA ASP A 185 2.49 18.62 10.49
C ASP A 185 1.76 18.16 11.76
N ALA A 186 0.93 19.01 12.34
CA ALA A 186 0.08 18.64 13.48
C ALA A 186 -0.93 17.54 13.11
N VAL A 187 -1.58 17.66 11.94
CA VAL A 187 -2.51 16.64 11.43
C VAL A 187 -1.77 15.31 11.20
N ALA A 188 -0.56 15.32 10.62
CA ALA A 188 0.25 14.13 10.44
C ALA A 188 0.54 13.42 11.78
N HIS A 189 0.87 14.17 12.83
CA HIS A 189 1.09 13.61 14.17
C HIS A 189 -0.18 13.01 14.78
N ILE A 190 -1.35 13.63 14.56
CA ILE A 190 -2.65 13.07 14.98
C ILE A 190 -2.90 11.73 14.27
N ILE A 191 -2.68 11.69 12.95
CA ILE A 191 -2.87 10.45 12.17
C ILE A 191 -1.90 9.36 12.62
N LEU A 192 -0.64 9.68 12.88
CA LEU A 192 0.32 8.71 13.43
C LEU A 192 -0.13 8.17 14.79
N LYS A 193 -0.76 9.00 15.62
CA LYS A 193 -1.36 8.55 16.88
C LYS A 193 -2.54 7.61 16.65
N MET A 194 -3.39 7.91 15.64
CA MET A 194 -4.50 7.02 15.21
C MET A 194 -3.98 5.67 14.72
N VAL A 195 -2.89 5.66 13.94
CA VAL A 195 -2.21 4.40 13.54
C VAL A 195 -1.82 3.60 14.77
N GLY A 196 -1.25 4.23 15.80
CA GLY A 196 -0.92 3.57 17.06
C GLY A 196 -2.13 2.94 17.74
N TYR A 197 -3.31 3.55 17.67
CA TYR A 197 -4.54 2.95 18.20
C TYR A 197 -5.02 1.76 17.37
N VAL A 198 -5.00 1.88 16.04
CA VAL A 198 -5.36 0.78 15.13
C VAL A 198 -4.42 -0.42 15.29
N MET A 199 -3.13 -0.19 15.52
CA MET A 199 -2.15 -1.26 15.74
C MET A 199 -2.27 -1.95 17.10
N ASN A 200 -3.01 -1.37 18.04
CA ASN A 200 -3.30 -2.01 19.34
C ASN A 200 -4.65 -2.76 19.34
N PHE A 201 -5.38 -2.72 18.24
CA PHE A 201 -6.62 -3.47 18.01
C PHE A 201 -6.31 -4.91 17.59
#